data_22be358f81d8a0f6fe2a7d7359b699fa
#
_entry.id   22be358f81d8a0f6fe2a7d7359b699fa
#
_cell.length_a   1.000
_cell.length_b   1.000
_cell.length_c   1.000
_cell.angle_alpha   90.00
_cell.angle_beta   90.00
_cell.angle_gamma   90.00
#
_symmetry.space_group_name_H-M   'P 1'
#
loop_
_entity.id
_entity.type
_entity.pdbx_description
1 polymer ?
#
loop_
_entity_poly.entity_id
_entity_poly.type
_entity_poly.pdbx_seq_one_letter_code
_entity_poly.pdbx_strand_id
1 'polypeptide(L)'
;MNTIQLGAALPSAAPRRIGRALSVLAVLVLLADAGSQLLAITPVLNAAVSIGWPSTPALWRVIGAVLAAATLLYAIPRTAFLGGLLVTGYLGGAIASHVRVGEDVVGPTIAAVVIAAVVWGGLWLRDERLRALARAR
;
A
#
# COMPACT_ATOMS: atom_id res chain seq x y z
N MET A 1 13.02 48.16 23.64
CA MET A 1 12.33 47.47 22.52
C MET A 1 12.82 46.04 22.48
N ASN A 2 12.05 45.13 23.04
CA ASN A 2 12.40 43.70 23.09
C ASN A 2 11.77 43.00 21.90
N THR A 3 12.59 42.65 20.92
CA THR A 3 12.21 41.72 19.89
C THR A 3 12.26 40.30 20.46
N ILE A 4 11.12 39.83 20.91
CA ILE A 4 10.93 38.40 21.20
C ILE A 4 10.93 37.69 19.84
N GLN A 5 12.07 37.17 19.45
CA GLN A 5 12.13 36.17 18.40
C GLN A 5 11.55 34.88 19.00
N LEU A 6 10.25 34.66 18.75
CA LEU A 6 9.68 33.32 18.93
C LEU A 6 10.46 32.38 18.00
N GLY A 7 11.28 31.53 18.60
CA GLY A 7 12.01 30.51 17.89
C GLY A 7 11.00 29.63 17.12
N ALA A 8 11.01 29.79 15.80
CA ALA A 8 10.31 28.85 14.92
C ALA A 8 10.89 27.47 15.21
N ALA A 9 10.12 26.62 15.88
CA ALA A 9 10.50 25.25 16.13
C ALA A 9 10.80 24.61 14.78
N LEU A 10 12.05 24.18 14.59
CA LEU A 10 12.47 23.46 13.40
C LEU A 10 11.52 22.26 13.20
N PRO A 11 10.99 22.04 11.99
CA PRO A 11 10.07 20.92 11.76
C PRO A 11 10.79 19.63 12.16
N SER A 12 10.23 18.92 13.14
CA SER A 12 10.85 17.72 13.68
C SER A 12 11.03 16.68 12.56
N ALA A 13 12.24 16.15 12.42
CA ALA A 13 12.55 15.12 11.41
C ALA A 13 11.83 13.78 11.70
N ALA A 14 11.22 13.64 12.86
CA ALA A 14 10.54 12.42 13.34
C ALA A 14 9.39 11.97 12.43
N PRO A 15 8.43 12.81 11.99
CA PRO A 15 7.33 12.35 11.12
C PRO A 15 7.82 11.79 9.80
N ARG A 16 8.86 12.39 9.24
CA ARG A 16 9.46 11.97 7.97
C ARG A 16 10.16 10.62 8.06
N ARG A 17 10.82 10.34 9.20
CA ARG A 17 11.44 9.03 9.48
C ARG A 17 10.39 7.95 9.66
N ILE A 18 9.33 8.23 10.41
CA ILE A 18 8.19 7.32 10.60
C ILE A 18 7.53 7.03 9.26
N GLY A 19 7.25 8.05 8.46
CA GLY A 19 6.65 7.87 7.13
C GLY A 19 7.49 7.02 6.19
N ARG A 20 8.83 7.15 6.24
CA ARG A 20 9.75 6.28 5.48
C ARG A 20 9.71 4.85 5.99
N ALA A 21 9.72 4.63 7.29
CA ALA A 21 9.66 3.30 7.88
C ALA A 21 8.35 2.58 7.52
N LEU A 22 7.20 3.26 7.62
CA LEU A 22 5.90 2.73 7.20
C LEU A 22 5.89 2.39 5.70
N SER A 23 6.47 3.26 4.86
CA SER A 23 6.53 3.00 3.42
C SER A 23 7.43 1.82 3.08
N VAL A 24 8.56 1.66 3.76
CA VAL A 24 9.44 0.50 3.58
C VAL A 24 8.72 -0.78 4.01
N LEU A 25 8.03 -0.76 5.15
CA LEU A 25 7.23 -1.89 5.61
C LEU A 25 6.16 -2.26 4.58
N ALA A 26 5.40 -1.29 4.08
CA ALA A 26 4.39 -1.52 3.04
C ALA A 26 5.00 -2.14 1.78
N VAL A 27 6.13 -1.61 1.29
CA VAL A 27 6.82 -2.13 0.11
C VAL A 27 7.27 -3.58 0.33
N LEU A 28 7.85 -3.91 1.49
CA LEU A 28 8.29 -5.28 1.79
C LEU A 28 7.12 -6.26 1.81
N VAL A 29 6.02 -5.91 2.48
CA VAL A 29 4.82 -6.76 2.55
C VAL A 29 4.21 -6.96 1.16
N LEU A 30 4.01 -5.88 0.40
CA LEU A 30 3.41 -5.95 -0.93
C LEU A 30 4.30 -6.68 -1.95
N LEU A 31 5.64 -6.53 -1.87
CA LEU A 31 6.55 -7.28 -2.73
C LEU A 31 6.60 -8.77 -2.35
N ALA A 32 6.48 -9.10 -1.07
CA ALA A 32 6.39 -10.51 -0.64
C ALA A 32 5.11 -11.16 -1.18
N ASP A 33 3.97 -10.46 -1.11
CA ASP A 33 2.71 -10.92 -1.70
C ASP A 33 2.82 -11.03 -3.23
N ALA A 34 3.30 -9.99 -3.92
CA ALA A 34 3.53 -10.04 -5.36
C ALA A 34 4.47 -11.17 -5.77
N GLY A 35 5.53 -11.41 -5.02
CA GLY A 35 6.48 -12.50 -5.24
C GLY A 35 5.83 -13.87 -5.13
N SER A 36 4.98 -14.08 -4.13
CA SER A 36 4.24 -15.33 -3.94
C SER A 36 3.31 -15.63 -5.14
N GLN A 37 2.68 -14.60 -5.69
CA GLN A 37 1.82 -14.68 -6.87
C GLN A 37 2.62 -14.90 -8.16
N LEU A 38 3.74 -14.20 -8.33
CA LEU A 38 4.65 -14.39 -9.48
C LEU A 38 5.22 -15.79 -9.55
N LEU A 39 5.56 -16.37 -8.40
CA LEU A 39 6.02 -17.74 -8.29
C LEU A 39 4.86 -18.74 -8.40
N ALA A 40 3.61 -18.28 -8.31
CA ALA A 40 2.40 -19.09 -8.31
C ALA A 40 2.50 -20.27 -7.33
N ILE A 41 2.94 -19.98 -6.11
CA ILE A 41 3.15 -20.99 -5.07
C ILE A 41 1.82 -21.69 -4.72
N THR A 42 1.89 -22.94 -4.31
CA THR A 42 0.70 -23.76 -3.99
C THR A 42 -0.30 -23.08 -3.04
N PRO A 43 0.10 -22.38 -1.96
CA PRO A 43 -0.85 -21.67 -1.10
C PRO A 43 -1.65 -20.59 -1.84
N VAL A 44 -1.04 -19.87 -2.79
CA VAL A 44 -1.74 -18.84 -3.60
C VAL A 44 -2.77 -19.50 -4.52
N LEU A 45 -2.40 -20.61 -5.17
CA LEU A 45 -3.32 -21.32 -6.06
C LEU A 45 -4.49 -21.96 -5.30
N ASN A 46 -4.25 -22.46 -4.10
CA ASN A 46 -5.31 -22.99 -3.24
C ASN A 46 -6.26 -21.87 -2.75
N ALA A 47 -5.72 -20.74 -2.33
CA ALA A 47 -6.50 -19.56 -1.96
C ALA A 47 -7.31 -18.99 -3.14
N ALA A 48 -6.80 -19.11 -4.37
CA ALA A 48 -7.55 -18.75 -5.57
C ALA A 48 -8.85 -19.53 -5.71
N VAL A 49 -8.78 -20.84 -5.49
CA VAL A 49 -9.96 -21.74 -5.59
C VAL A 49 -11.01 -21.36 -4.55
N SER A 50 -10.61 -21.07 -3.30
CA SER A 50 -11.55 -20.71 -2.22
C SER A 50 -12.33 -19.44 -2.54
N ILE A 51 -11.71 -18.45 -3.18
CA ILE A 51 -12.39 -17.22 -3.61
C ILE A 51 -13.02 -17.33 -5.03
N GLY A 52 -13.11 -18.53 -5.58
CA GLY A 52 -13.77 -18.80 -6.87
C GLY A 52 -13.02 -18.28 -8.09
N TRP A 53 -11.68 -18.11 -7.99
CA TRP A 53 -10.83 -17.75 -9.12
C TRP A 53 -10.15 -18.98 -9.70
N PRO A 54 -9.82 -18.97 -11.01
CA PRO A 54 -9.03 -20.04 -11.60
C PRO A 54 -7.65 -20.16 -10.93
N SER A 55 -7.24 -21.38 -10.62
CA SER A 55 -5.89 -21.67 -10.09
C SER A 55 -4.82 -21.78 -11.19
N THR A 56 -5.00 -21.04 -12.28
CA THR A 56 -4.06 -21.04 -13.43
C THR A 56 -2.82 -20.24 -13.09
N PRO A 57 -1.62 -20.82 -13.07
CA PRO A 57 -0.38 -20.11 -12.71
C PRO A 57 -0.12 -18.85 -13.55
N ALA A 58 -0.45 -18.87 -14.84
CA ALA A 58 -0.27 -17.72 -15.71
C ALA A 58 -1.08 -16.51 -15.27
N LEU A 59 -2.34 -16.70 -14.84
CA LEU A 59 -3.20 -15.64 -14.32
C LEU A 59 -2.59 -14.99 -13.08
N TRP A 60 -2.14 -15.80 -12.12
CA TRP A 60 -1.58 -15.31 -10.87
C TRP A 60 -0.25 -14.60 -11.06
N ARG A 61 0.57 -15.02 -12.03
CA ARG A 61 1.76 -14.27 -12.43
C ARG A 61 1.43 -12.88 -12.97
N VAL A 62 0.38 -12.75 -13.76
CA VAL A 62 -0.07 -11.42 -14.25
C VAL A 62 -0.54 -10.55 -13.09
N ILE A 63 -1.34 -11.08 -12.17
CA ILE A 63 -1.82 -10.36 -10.99
C ILE A 63 -0.65 -9.92 -10.11
N GLY A 64 0.31 -10.82 -9.86
CA GLY A 64 1.53 -10.51 -9.12
C GLY A 64 2.40 -9.46 -9.81
N ALA A 65 2.51 -9.50 -11.15
CA ALA A 65 3.24 -8.49 -11.91
C ALA A 65 2.61 -7.10 -11.80
N VAL A 66 1.27 -7.02 -11.83
CA VAL A 66 0.55 -5.77 -11.64
C VAL A 66 0.79 -5.22 -10.22
N LEU A 67 0.71 -6.06 -9.19
CA LEU A 67 0.99 -5.65 -7.82
C LEU A 67 2.46 -5.21 -7.64
N ALA A 68 3.41 -5.95 -8.22
CA ALA A 68 4.82 -5.60 -8.20
C ALA A 68 5.06 -4.23 -8.85
N ALA A 69 4.50 -3.99 -10.04
CA ALA A 69 4.61 -2.71 -10.74
C ALA A 69 4.01 -1.55 -9.92
N ALA A 70 2.82 -1.73 -9.35
CA ALA A 70 2.18 -0.74 -8.49
C ALA A 70 3.05 -0.42 -7.25
N THR A 71 3.62 -1.46 -6.64
CA THR A 71 4.48 -1.32 -5.46
C THR A 71 5.80 -0.62 -5.79
N LEU A 72 6.41 -0.92 -6.93
CA LEU A 72 7.61 -0.23 -7.40
C LEU A 72 7.34 1.25 -7.68
N LEU A 73 6.21 1.58 -8.32
CA LEU A 73 5.79 2.97 -8.50
C LEU A 73 5.59 3.69 -7.16
N TYR A 74 5.04 3.00 -6.16
CA TYR A 74 4.88 3.54 -4.81
C TYR A 74 6.23 3.77 -4.09
N ALA A 75 7.22 2.91 -4.33
CA ALA A 75 8.55 3.06 -3.75
C ALA A 75 9.30 4.29 -4.29
N ILE A 76 9.07 4.67 -5.54
CA ILE A 76 9.74 5.81 -6.20
C ILE A 76 9.05 7.12 -5.78
N PRO A 77 9.76 8.10 -5.20
CA PRO A 77 9.13 9.32 -4.66
C PRO A 77 8.32 10.15 -5.67
N ARG A 78 8.73 10.14 -6.96
CA ARG A 78 8.04 10.90 -8.01
C ARG A 78 6.69 10.29 -8.43
N THR A 79 6.56 8.98 -8.33
CA THR A 79 5.37 8.22 -8.75
C THR A 79 4.61 7.63 -7.56
N ALA A 80 5.05 7.90 -6.33
CA ALA A 80 4.53 7.29 -5.12
C ALA A 80 3.02 7.47 -4.94
N PHE A 81 2.47 8.62 -5.31
CA PHE A 81 1.04 8.88 -5.25
C PHE A 81 0.26 7.96 -6.21
N LEU A 82 0.73 7.86 -7.46
CA LEU A 82 0.14 6.97 -8.46
C LEU A 82 0.24 5.50 -8.01
N GLY A 83 1.41 5.10 -7.51
CA GLY A 83 1.60 3.76 -6.94
C GLY A 83 0.64 3.47 -5.79
N GLY A 84 0.43 4.43 -4.89
CA GLY A 84 -0.54 4.33 -3.80
C GLY A 84 -1.97 4.14 -4.29
N LEU A 85 -2.39 4.86 -5.32
CA LEU A 85 -3.70 4.68 -5.95
C LEU A 85 -3.86 3.29 -6.58
N LEU A 86 -2.84 2.81 -7.31
CA LEU A 86 -2.87 1.48 -7.94
C LEU A 86 -2.92 0.36 -6.89
N VAL A 87 -2.12 0.47 -5.82
CA VAL A 87 -2.18 -0.47 -4.69
C VAL A 87 -3.56 -0.45 -4.03
N THR A 88 -4.17 0.72 -3.85
CA THR A 88 -5.54 0.82 -3.30
C THR A 88 -6.56 0.12 -4.19
N GLY A 89 -6.46 0.31 -5.51
CA GLY A 89 -7.29 -0.40 -6.49
C GLY A 89 -7.13 -1.92 -6.40
N TYR A 90 -5.88 -2.40 -6.29
CA TYR A 90 -5.59 -3.82 -6.10
C TYR A 90 -6.21 -4.37 -4.82
N LEU A 91 -6.02 -3.69 -3.68
CA LEU A 91 -6.59 -4.11 -2.39
C LEU A 91 -8.12 -4.11 -2.41
N GLY A 92 -8.73 -3.12 -3.07
CA GLY A 92 -10.18 -3.09 -3.30
C GLY A 92 -10.69 -4.26 -4.13
N GLY A 93 -9.96 -4.64 -5.17
CA GLY A 93 -10.24 -5.83 -5.97
C GLY A 93 -10.14 -7.13 -5.16
N ALA A 94 -9.14 -7.24 -4.29
CA ALA A 94 -8.98 -8.38 -3.38
C ALA A 94 -10.17 -8.49 -2.42
N ILE A 95 -10.58 -7.38 -1.77
CA ILE A 95 -11.76 -7.35 -0.89
C ILE A 95 -13.01 -7.78 -1.67
N ALA A 96 -13.24 -7.21 -2.86
CA ALA A 96 -14.40 -7.54 -3.68
C ALA A 96 -14.46 -9.03 -4.05
N SER A 97 -13.30 -9.66 -4.28
CA SER A 97 -13.22 -11.08 -4.58
C SER A 97 -13.68 -11.96 -3.41
N HIS A 98 -13.29 -11.63 -2.18
CA HIS A 98 -13.75 -12.33 -0.96
C HIS A 98 -15.24 -12.08 -0.69
N VAL A 99 -15.69 -10.83 -0.80
CA VAL A 99 -17.12 -10.49 -0.59
C VAL A 99 -18.02 -11.23 -1.57
N ARG A 100 -17.60 -11.37 -2.82
CA ARG A 100 -18.39 -12.02 -3.88
C ARG A 100 -18.72 -13.47 -3.58
N VAL A 101 -17.85 -14.20 -2.93
CA VAL A 101 -18.05 -15.63 -2.63
C VAL A 101 -18.64 -15.88 -1.23
N GLY A 102 -18.83 -14.83 -0.43
CA GLY A 102 -19.36 -14.96 0.93
C GLY A 102 -18.43 -15.68 1.91
N GLU A 103 -17.13 -15.77 1.59
CA GLU A 103 -16.13 -16.35 2.48
C GLU A 103 -15.86 -15.41 3.68
N ASP A 104 -15.04 -15.82 4.65
CA ASP A 104 -14.67 -14.93 5.77
C ASP A 104 -14.10 -13.60 5.27
N VAL A 105 -14.99 -12.63 5.19
CA VAL A 105 -14.69 -11.30 4.66
C VAL A 105 -13.88 -10.48 5.66
N VAL A 106 -13.98 -10.81 6.94
CA VAL A 106 -13.47 -9.97 8.04
C VAL A 106 -11.94 -9.95 8.02
N GLY A 107 -11.29 -11.12 7.98
CA GLY A 107 -9.83 -11.23 7.98
C GLY A 107 -9.16 -10.53 6.80
N PRO A 108 -9.49 -10.90 5.54
CA PRO A 108 -8.93 -10.26 4.35
C PRO A 108 -9.23 -8.77 4.25
N THR A 109 -10.42 -8.33 4.65
CA THR A 109 -10.81 -6.91 4.63
C THR A 109 -9.98 -6.11 5.63
N ILE A 110 -9.84 -6.58 6.88
CA ILE A 110 -9.03 -5.91 7.89
C ILE A 110 -7.57 -5.82 7.41
N ALA A 111 -7.01 -6.90 6.89
CA ALA A 111 -5.64 -6.91 6.37
C ALA A 111 -5.46 -5.87 5.25
N ALA A 112 -6.37 -5.83 4.28
CA ALA A 112 -6.31 -4.86 3.17
C ALA A 112 -6.44 -3.42 3.66
N VAL A 113 -7.35 -3.14 4.60
CA VAL A 113 -7.54 -1.80 5.20
C VAL A 113 -6.29 -1.37 5.97
N VAL A 114 -5.69 -2.27 6.76
CA VAL A 114 -4.45 -1.99 7.51
C VAL A 114 -3.30 -1.68 6.54
N ILE A 115 -3.12 -2.48 5.49
CA ILE A 115 -2.09 -2.23 4.47
C ILE A 115 -2.34 -0.88 3.78
N ALA A 116 -3.57 -0.56 3.40
CA ALA A 116 -3.92 0.72 2.81
C ALA A 116 -3.61 1.89 3.77
N ALA A 117 -3.94 1.76 5.05
CA ALA A 117 -3.62 2.77 6.07
C ALA A 117 -2.12 2.97 6.22
N VAL A 118 -1.31 1.90 6.18
CA VAL A 118 0.16 1.98 6.22
C VAL A 118 0.71 2.66 4.97
N VAL A 119 0.20 2.31 3.77
CA VAL A 119 0.59 2.92 2.49
C VAL A 119 0.31 4.43 2.51
N TRP A 120 -0.92 4.84 2.82
CA TRP A 120 -1.30 6.25 2.82
C TRP A 120 -0.72 7.04 3.99
N GLY A 121 -0.63 6.45 5.17
CA GLY A 121 0.03 7.05 6.34
C GLY A 121 1.53 7.27 6.08
N GLY A 122 2.19 6.28 5.50
CA GLY A 122 3.59 6.38 5.09
C GLY A 122 3.80 7.49 4.07
N LEU A 123 2.95 7.56 3.05
CA LEU A 123 3.01 8.58 2.01
C LEU A 123 2.75 9.98 2.59
N TRP A 124 1.70 10.15 3.38
CA TRP A 124 1.35 11.41 4.03
C TRP A 124 2.46 11.96 4.92
N LEU A 125 3.07 11.10 5.72
CA LEU A 125 4.13 11.53 6.64
C LEU A 125 5.45 11.85 5.95
N ARG A 126 5.76 11.22 4.80
CA ARG A 126 7.02 11.44 4.09
C ARG A 126 6.96 12.53 3.03
N ASP A 127 5.76 12.84 2.47
CA ASP A 127 5.57 13.78 1.37
C ASP A 127 4.99 15.11 1.83
N GLU A 128 5.84 16.13 1.86
CA GLU A 128 5.45 17.49 2.26
C GLU A 128 4.53 18.17 1.24
N ARG A 129 4.61 17.78 -0.05
CA ARG A 129 3.77 18.34 -1.11
C ARG A 129 2.30 17.96 -0.90
N LEU A 130 2.03 16.70 -0.53
CA LEU A 130 0.68 16.25 -0.21
C LEU A 130 0.10 17.00 1.00
N ARG A 131 0.93 17.21 2.02
CA ARG A 131 0.52 17.98 3.20
C ARG A 131 0.26 19.46 2.90
N ALA A 132 1.06 20.04 2.01
CA ALA A 132 0.88 21.44 1.56
C ALA A 132 -0.44 21.59 0.77
N LEU A 133 -0.74 20.68 -0.15
CA LEU A 133 -1.98 20.69 -0.93
C LEU A 133 -3.23 20.60 -0.03
N ALA A 134 -3.17 19.78 1.02
CA ALA A 134 -4.30 19.64 1.94
C ALA A 134 -4.51 20.86 2.85
N ARG A 135 -3.47 21.69 3.07
CA ARG A 135 -3.56 22.92 3.86
C ARG A 135 -3.96 24.14 3.03
N ALA A 136 -3.86 24.06 1.71
CA ALA A 136 -4.17 25.16 0.80
C ALA A 136 -5.68 25.36 0.55
N ARG A 137 -6.53 24.62 1.27
CA ARG A 137 -7.99 24.77 1.32
C ARG A 137 -8.41 25.39 2.64
#